data_19d8c496e75aed93c87ce787e59b6c2c
#
_entry.id   19d8c496e75aed93c87ce787e59b6c2c
#
_cell.length_a   1.000
_cell.length_b   1.000
_cell.length_c   1.000
_cell.angle_alpha   90.00
_cell.angle_beta   90.00
_cell.angle_gamma   90.00
#
_symmetry.space_group_name_H-M   'P 1'
#
loop_
_entity.id
_entity.type
_entity.pdbx_description
1 polymer ?
#
loop_
_entity_poly.entity_id
_entity_poly.type
_entity_poly.pdbx_seq_one_letter_code
_entity_poly.pdbx_strand_id
1 'polypeptide(L)'
;MEKQRVILSKDLNQSLTTAIADCPHDRLFVLTDETTRRCCLPVVEHFSCMEGAIVITIEATDQHKDLASLSHVWSELQRGGATRHSLMINLGGGMVTDLGGFAASTFKRGIQFINIPTTLLAMVDASVGGKTGINFGGLKNEIGVFNNASSVILDTTFLQTLDRENFLSGFAEMLKHGLLSDEKMWAELIREDIEVRSEKGSARRPEGESQFASMIEDSVAFKQHIVTEDPTEKGLRKALNLGHTAGHAFESLSFERCAQPSSLGENQGVGFPILHGYAVAYGLIVELYLSAVKCGFPSERLQQTVSFIKEHYGRMTITCDDYPRLLELMHHDKKNQGEAINFTLLGNIGDIRINQTATEEEIKEALDFYREC
;
A
#
# COMPACT_ATOMS: atom_id res chain seq x y z
N MET A 1 10.51 18.50 -6.39
CA MET A 1 9.82 18.31 -5.09
C MET A 1 10.87 18.29 -4.00
N GLU A 2 10.61 18.88 -2.85
CA GLU A 2 11.50 18.74 -1.69
C GLU A 2 11.59 17.27 -1.29
N LYS A 3 12.77 16.86 -0.77
CA LYS A 3 12.98 15.47 -0.36
C LYS A 3 12.07 15.17 0.83
N GLN A 4 11.27 14.13 0.73
CA GLN A 4 10.43 13.66 1.83
C GLN A 4 11.28 13.16 3.00
N ARG A 5 11.04 13.67 4.19
CA ARG A 5 11.70 13.21 5.41
C ARG A 5 10.93 12.04 6.00
N VAL A 6 11.55 10.87 6.03
CA VAL A 6 10.97 9.69 6.71
C VAL A 6 11.74 9.47 8.01
N ILE A 7 11.02 9.31 9.11
CA ILE A 7 11.53 9.18 10.46
C ILE A 7 11.06 7.83 11.01
N LEU A 8 11.99 6.91 11.26
CA LEU A 8 11.69 5.73 12.05
C LEU A 8 11.73 6.16 13.54
N SER A 9 10.56 6.16 14.17
CA SER A 9 10.39 6.66 15.53
C SER A 9 10.94 5.66 16.55
N LYS A 10 11.71 6.15 17.51
CA LYS A 10 12.10 5.44 18.74
C LYS A 10 11.33 5.96 19.97
N ASP A 11 10.81 7.16 19.84
CA ASP A 11 9.93 7.84 20.79
C ASP A 11 8.94 8.68 19.97
N LEU A 12 7.70 8.21 19.93
CA LEU A 12 6.67 8.82 19.11
C LEU A 12 6.36 10.27 19.53
N ASN A 13 6.34 10.52 20.86
CA ASN A 13 6.07 11.86 21.36
C ASN A 13 7.16 12.85 20.93
N GLN A 14 8.44 12.47 21.07
CA GLN A 14 9.56 13.31 20.65
C GLN A 14 9.57 13.51 19.13
N SER A 15 9.37 12.44 18.35
CA SER A 15 9.36 12.48 16.90
C SER A 15 8.25 13.41 16.37
N LEU A 16 7.04 13.29 16.94
CA LEU A 16 5.89 14.09 16.57
C LEU A 16 6.06 15.56 16.98
N THR A 17 6.53 15.81 18.22
CA THR A 17 6.82 17.16 18.71
C THR A 17 7.80 17.88 17.79
N THR A 18 8.88 17.20 17.39
CA THR A 18 9.88 17.76 16.49
C THR A 18 9.31 18.03 15.10
N ALA A 19 8.56 17.08 14.53
CA ALA A 19 7.99 17.25 13.19
C ALA A 19 6.95 18.38 13.13
N ILE A 20 6.15 18.56 14.18
CA ILE A 20 5.19 19.67 14.29
C ILE A 20 5.92 21.02 14.44
N ALA A 21 6.96 21.06 15.26
CA ALA A 21 7.77 22.27 15.46
C ALA A 21 8.50 22.72 14.17
N ASP A 22 8.92 21.77 13.35
CA ASP A 22 9.53 22.03 12.03
C ASP A 22 8.51 22.57 10.99
N CYS A 23 7.21 22.54 11.30
CA CYS A 23 6.13 23.04 10.45
C CYS A 23 5.40 24.22 11.14
N PRO A 24 5.88 25.47 11.06
CA PRO A 24 5.19 26.62 11.64
C PRO A 24 3.74 26.69 11.15
N HIS A 25 2.78 26.74 12.07
CA HIS A 25 1.36 26.70 11.75
C HIS A 25 0.52 27.54 12.72
N ASP A 26 -0.64 27.95 12.24
CA ASP A 26 -1.62 28.70 13.04
C ASP A 26 -2.71 27.81 13.64
N ARG A 27 -2.98 26.67 13.01
CA ARG A 27 -3.95 25.66 13.45
C ARG A 27 -3.46 24.27 13.10
N LEU A 28 -3.77 23.33 13.97
CA LEU A 28 -3.46 21.92 13.81
C LEU A 28 -4.74 21.12 13.60
N PHE A 29 -4.75 20.29 12.55
CA PHE A 29 -5.83 19.37 12.24
C PHE A 29 -5.29 17.95 12.24
N VAL A 30 -6.11 16.98 12.65
CA VAL A 30 -5.80 15.55 12.60
C VAL A 30 -6.89 14.84 11.82
N LEU A 31 -6.51 14.25 10.69
CA LEU A 31 -7.40 13.39 9.90
C LEU A 31 -7.23 11.94 10.32
N THR A 32 -8.35 11.29 10.61
CA THR A 32 -8.46 9.85 10.91
C THR A 32 -9.63 9.26 10.15
N ASP A 33 -9.66 7.95 9.98
CA ASP A 33 -10.90 7.22 9.77
C ASP A 33 -11.51 6.77 11.11
N GLU A 34 -12.72 6.20 11.08
CA GLU A 34 -13.42 5.73 12.29
C GLU A 34 -12.62 4.69 13.08
N THR A 35 -11.90 3.81 12.38
CA THR A 35 -11.09 2.76 13.01
C THR A 35 -9.84 3.36 13.67
N THR A 36 -9.12 4.19 12.96
CA THR A 36 -7.89 4.82 13.48
C THR A 36 -8.20 5.88 14.53
N ARG A 37 -9.34 6.54 14.46
CA ARG A 37 -9.84 7.38 15.55
C ARG A 37 -9.98 6.60 16.86
N ARG A 38 -10.53 5.39 16.77
CA ARG A 38 -10.76 4.54 17.97
C ARG A 38 -9.48 3.89 18.47
N CYS A 39 -8.60 3.41 17.56
CA CYS A 39 -7.47 2.56 17.91
C CYS A 39 -6.13 3.32 18.00
N CYS A 40 -5.96 4.37 17.22
CA CYS A 40 -4.66 5.04 17.06
C CYS A 40 -4.62 6.47 17.64
N LEU A 41 -5.72 7.23 17.53
CA LEU A 41 -5.76 8.59 18.07
C LEU A 41 -5.48 8.66 19.58
N PRO A 42 -6.00 7.74 20.44
CA PRO A 42 -5.70 7.74 21.87
C PRO A 42 -4.22 7.61 22.23
N VAL A 43 -3.40 7.10 21.31
CA VAL A 43 -1.94 6.97 21.49
C VAL A 43 -1.25 8.33 21.47
N VAL A 44 -1.76 9.28 20.69
CA VAL A 44 -1.09 10.58 20.42
C VAL A 44 -1.85 11.79 20.98
N GLU A 45 -3.17 11.71 21.21
CA GLU A 45 -4.00 12.87 21.58
C GLU A 45 -3.61 13.51 22.91
N HIS A 46 -2.97 12.76 23.80
CA HIS A 46 -2.51 13.25 25.11
C HIS A 46 -1.12 13.93 25.08
N PHE A 47 -0.43 13.91 23.93
CA PHE A 47 0.84 14.61 23.80
C PHE A 47 0.63 16.11 23.80
N SER A 48 1.51 16.85 24.48
CA SER A 48 1.40 18.32 24.57
C SER A 48 1.45 19.03 23.22
N CYS A 49 2.15 18.45 22.24
CA CYS A 49 2.20 18.99 20.88
C CYS A 49 0.88 18.85 20.10
N MET A 50 -0.08 18.07 20.62
CA MET A 50 -1.41 17.87 20.02
C MET A 50 -2.49 18.73 20.67
N GLU A 51 -2.12 19.56 21.67
CA GLU A 51 -3.08 20.41 22.37
C GLU A 51 -3.77 21.37 21.41
N GLY A 52 -5.11 21.42 21.45
CA GLY A 52 -5.92 22.25 20.56
C GLY A 52 -6.08 21.72 19.13
N ALA A 53 -5.60 20.53 18.83
CA ALA A 53 -5.78 19.90 17.51
C ALA A 53 -7.26 19.61 17.22
N ILE A 54 -7.71 19.93 16.01
CA ILE A 54 -9.08 19.70 15.53
C ILE A 54 -9.10 18.35 14.80
N VAL A 55 -9.88 17.39 15.31
CA VAL A 55 -9.99 16.05 14.72
C VAL A 55 -11.06 16.01 13.65
N ILE A 56 -10.70 15.56 12.46
CA ILE A 56 -11.58 15.25 11.33
C ILE A 56 -11.64 13.76 11.17
N THR A 57 -12.84 13.19 11.02
CA THR A 57 -13.02 11.74 10.87
C THR A 57 -13.81 11.45 9.62
N ILE A 58 -13.31 10.51 8.82
CA ILE A 58 -13.98 9.98 7.63
C ILE A 58 -14.40 8.52 7.85
N GLU A 59 -15.30 8.03 7.02
CA GLU A 59 -15.67 6.62 7.03
C GLU A 59 -14.46 5.74 6.71
N ALA A 60 -14.40 4.56 7.35
CA ALA A 60 -13.32 3.61 7.11
C ALA A 60 -13.52 2.88 5.77
N THR A 61 -12.49 2.20 5.31
CA THR A 61 -12.36 1.39 4.09
C THR A 61 -12.04 2.18 2.81
N ASP A 62 -11.34 1.51 1.88
CA ASP A 62 -10.91 2.12 0.61
C ASP A 62 -12.07 2.49 -0.33
N GLN A 63 -13.29 1.97 -0.07
CA GLN A 63 -14.51 2.36 -0.80
C GLN A 63 -14.86 3.84 -0.55
N HIS A 64 -14.52 4.38 0.63
CA HIS A 64 -14.73 5.76 1.02
C HIS A 64 -13.55 6.69 0.68
N LYS A 65 -12.55 6.19 -0.07
CA LYS A 65 -11.49 7.03 -0.63
C LYS A 65 -12.01 7.75 -1.89
N ASP A 66 -13.00 8.60 -1.74
CA ASP A 66 -13.77 9.19 -2.81
C ASP A 66 -13.92 10.72 -2.70
N LEU A 67 -14.63 11.31 -3.66
CA LEU A 67 -14.88 12.75 -3.70
C LEU A 67 -15.79 13.23 -2.54
N ALA A 68 -16.68 12.39 -2.02
CA ALA A 68 -17.55 12.73 -0.93
C ALA A 68 -16.76 12.91 0.37
N SER A 69 -15.90 11.94 0.70
CA SER A 69 -14.98 12.03 1.84
C SER A 69 -14.00 13.19 1.70
N LEU A 70 -13.47 13.42 0.50
CA LEU A 70 -12.59 14.58 0.22
C LEU A 70 -13.32 15.90 0.47
N SER A 71 -14.55 16.05 -0.02
CA SER A 71 -15.39 17.24 0.20
C SER A 71 -15.70 17.45 1.68
N HIS A 72 -15.94 16.37 2.42
CA HIS A 72 -16.12 16.41 3.87
C HIS A 72 -14.87 16.97 4.56
N VAL A 73 -13.68 16.46 4.23
CA VAL A 73 -12.42 16.98 4.81
C VAL A 73 -12.23 18.47 4.53
N TRP A 74 -12.45 18.93 3.29
CA TRP A 74 -12.36 20.36 2.98
C TRP A 74 -13.38 21.21 3.77
N SER A 75 -14.59 20.70 3.95
CA SER A 75 -15.64 21.38 4.72
C SER A 75 -15.26 21.51 6.19
N GLU A 76 -14.69 20.46 6.79
CA GLU A 76 -14.23 20.47 8.18
C GLU A 76 -13.01 21.41 8.36
N LEU A 77 -12.05 21.40 7.43
CA LEU A 77 -10.94 22.36 7.41
C LEU A 77 -11.47 23.80 7.37
N GLN A 78 -12.45 24.08 6.50
CA GLN A 78 -13.06 25.41 6.39
C GLN A 78 -13.80 25.78 7.68
N ARG A 79 -14.61 24.89 8.24
CA ARG A 79 -15.36 25.11 9.49
C ARG A 79 -14.44 25.34 10.68
N GLY A 80 -13.33 24.60 10.77
CA GLY A 80 -12.29 24.78 11.76
C GLY A 80 -11.45 26.06 11.57
N GLY A 81 -11.71 26.84 10.52
CA GLY A 81 -11.01 28.08 10.24
C GLY A 81 -9.58 27.89 9.72
N ALA A 82 -9.32 26.81 8.99
CA ALA A 82 -8.01 26.56 8.41
C ALA A 82 -7.57 27.67 7.47
N THR A 83 -6.32 28.08 7.57
CA THR A 83 -5.66 29.06 6.70
C THR A 83 -4.67 28.37 5.75
N ARG A 84 -3.90 29.15 5.00
CA ARG A 84 -2.78 28.59 4.18
C ARG A 84 -1.57 28.15 5.03
N HIS A 85 -1.57 28.53 6.29
CA HIS A 85 -0.50 28.24 7.25
C HIS A 85 -0.90 27.14 8.24
N SER A 86 -2.04 26.49 8.03
CA SER A 86 -2.47 25.40 8.90
C SER A 86 -1.69 24.12 8.56
N LEU A 87 -1.57 23.25 9.55
CA LEU A 87 -0.92 21.94 9.44
C LEU A 87 -1.97 20.84 9.58
N MET A 88 -1.88 19.81 8.74
CA MET A 88 -2.72 18.61 8.85
C MET A 88 -1.85 17.39 9.14
N ILE A 89 -2.23 16.60 10.14
CA ILE A 89 -1.66 15.30 10.43
C ILE A 89 -2.62 14.23 9.89
N ASN A 90 -2.14 13.36 9.01
CA ASN A 90 -2.87 12.19 8.52
C ASN A 90 -2.48 10.99 9.38
N LEU A 91 -3.32 10.61 10.34
CA LEU A 91 -3.11 9.48 11.25
C LEU A 91 -3.97 8.31 10.81
N GLY A 92 -3.40 7.39 10.02
CA GLY A 92 -4.17 6.27 9.50
C GLY A 92 -3.45 5.38 8.51
N GLY A 93 -4.19 4.46 7.91
CA GLY A 93 -3.71 3.60 6.83
C GLY A 93 -3.53 4.35 5.49
N GLY A 94 -3.26 3.59 4.42
CA GLY A 94 -3.04 4.14 3.07
C GLY A 94 -4.19 5.02 2.58
N MET A 95 -5.44 4.66 2.88
CA MET A 95 -6.60 5.46 2.52
C MET A 95 -6.55 6.86 3.14
N VAL A 96 -6.23 6.96 4.43
CA VAL A 96 -6.15 8.24 5.16
C VAL A 96 -4.95 9.08 4.67
N THR A 97 -3.79 8.44 4.44
CA THR A 97 -2.60 9.16 3.97
C THR A 97 -2.75 9.68 2.54
N ASP A 98 -3.38 8.90 1.65
CA ASP A 98 -3.63 9.29 0.25
C ASP A 98 -4.66 10.42 0.15
N LEU A 99 -5.86 10.21 0.72
CA LEU A 99 -6.95 11.19 0.69
C LEU A 99 -6.56 12.45 1.45
N GLY A 100 -5.96 12.30 2.62
CA GLY A 100 -5.51 13.44 3.44
C GLY A 100 -4.40 14.24 2.76
N GLY A 101 -3.42 13.56 2.17
CA GLY A 101 -2.38 14.21 1.37
C GLY A 101 -2.95 14.99 0.18
N PHE A 102 -3.96 14.42 -0.50
CA PHE A 102 -4.65 15.11 -1.60
C PHE A 102 -5.52 16.28 -1.10
N ALA A 103 -6.24 16.11 0.00
CA ALA A 103 -6.99 17.16 0.64
C ALA A 103 -6.10 18.36 1.02
N ALA A 104 -4.97 18.09 1.69
CA ALA A 104 -4.00 19.10 2.06
C ALA A 104 -3.39 19.80 0.84
N SER A 105 -3.06 19.04 -0.20
CA SER A 105 -2.44 19.55 -1.42
C SER A 105 -3.34 20.49 -2.21
N THR A 106 -4.65 20.32 -2.10
CA THR A 106 -5.65 21.06 -2.89
C THR A 106 -6.36 22.16 -2.10
N PHE A 107 -6.48 22.01 -0.77
CA PHE A 107 -7.09 23.03 0.08
C PHE A 107 -6.29 24.33 0.05
N LYS A 108 -6.94 25.45 -0.28
CA LYS A 108 -6.30 26.78 -0.42
C LYS A 108 -5.03 26.83 -1.28
N ARG A 109 -4.89 25.90 -2.24
CA ARG A 109 -3.72 25.66 -3.12
C ARG A 109 -2.52 25.06 -2.40
N GLY A 110 -2.75 24.35 -1.32
CA GLY A 110 -1.78 23.60 -0.54
C GLY A 110 -1.60 24.14 0.87
N ILE A 111 -1.70 23.23 1.84
CA ILE A 111 -1.27 23.38 3.24
C ILE A 111 -0.26 22.29 3.55
N GLN A 112 0.57 22.49 4.56
CA GLN A 112 1.53 21.46 5.01
C GLN A 112 0.80 20.28 5.64
N PHE A 113 1.39 19.09 5.49
CA PHE A 113 0.88 17.89 6.14
C PHE A 113 2.00 16.94 6.57
N ILE A 114 1.72 16.16 7.61
CA ILE A 114 2.55 15.09 8.16
C ILE A 114 1.76 13.79 8.06
N ASN A 115 2.39 12.70 7.63
CA ASN A 115 1.80 11.38 7.66
C ASN A 115 2.30 10.58 8.87
N ILE A 116 1.37 9.96 9.60
CA ILE A 116 1.63 8.94 10.62
C ILE A 116 0.91 7.68 10.17
N PRO A 117 1.55 6.86 9.32
CA PRO A 117 0.94 5.62 8.83
C PRO A 117 0.77 4.62 9.96
N THR A 118 -0.41 4.01 10.04
CA THR A 118 -0.77 3.09 11.12
C THR A 118 -0.92 1.64 10.67
N THR A 119 -0.87 1.39 9.35
CA THR A 119 -0.84 0.04 8.78
C THR A 119 0.53 -0.26 8.19
N LEU A 120 0.92 -1.54 8.16
CA LEU A 120 2.19 -1.95 7.56
C LEU A 120 2.27 -1.52 6.09
N LEU A 121 1.19 -1.69 5.32
CA LEU A 121 1.08 -1.24 3.94
C LEU A 121 1.37 0.26 3.80
N ALA A 122 0.80 1.08 4.68
CA ALA A 122 1.03 2.51 4.64
C ALA A 122 2.46 2.89 5.04
N MET A 123 3.05 2.15 5.99
CA MET A 123 4.44 2.39 6.44
C MET A 123 5.45 2.12 5.32
N VAL A 124 5.34 0.97 4.65
CA VAL A 124 6.35 0.53 3.68
C VAL A 124 6.06 1.02 2.25
N ASP A 125 4.81 1.37 1.96
CA ASP A 125 4.41 1.73 0.60
C ASP A 125 3.63 3.06 0.51
N ALA A 126 2.37 3.12 0.90
CA ALA A 126 1.46 4.20 0.51
C ALA A 126 1.91 5.61 0.97
N SER A 127 2.46 5.78 2.18
CA SER A 127 2.86 7.09 2.70
C SER A 127 4.19 7.60 2.14
N VAL A 128 4.94 6.77 1.41
CA VAL A 128 6.27 7.08 0.89
C VAL A 128 6.21 7.34 -0.62
N GLY A 129 6.72 8.50 -1.04
CA GLY A 129 6.84 8.82 -2.47
C GLY A 129 5.79 9.76 -3.03
N GLY A 130 4.98 10.40 -2.16
CA GLY A 130 4.17 11.57 -2.49
C GLY A 130 3.02 11.35 -3.46
N LYS A 131 2.66 10.10 -3.80
CA LYS A 131 1.42 9.83 -4.51
C LYS A 131 0.27 10.04 -3.54
N THR A 132 -0.63 10.97 -3.85
CA THR A 132 -1.85 11.23 -3.08
C THR A 132 -3.02 11.28 -4.03
N GLY A 133 -4.21 10.85 -3.58
CA GLY A 133 -5.35 10.83 -4.50
C GLY A 133 -6.57 10.11 -3.94
N ILE A 134 -7.57 10.04 -4.81
CA ILE A 134 -8.87 9.42 -4.54
C ILE A 134 -9.28 8.50 -5.68
N ASN A 135 -10.22 7.61 -5.39
CA ASN A 135 -10.93 6.81 -6.36
C ASN A 135 -11.99 7.68 -7.08
N PHE A 136 -12.23 7.44 -8.34
CA PHE A 136 -13.23 8.17 -9.11
C PHE A 136 -13.80 7.33 -10.27
N GLY A 137 -15.11 7.41 -10.50
CA GLY A 137 -15.75 6.71 -11.60
C GLY A 137 -15.62 5.17 -11.55
N GLY A 138 -15.47 4.59 -10.35
CA GLY A 138 -15.26 3.15 -10.18
C GLY A 138 -13.79 2.70 -10.34
N LEU A 139 -12.88 3.63 -10.63
CA LEU A 139 -11.45 3.35 -10.80
C LEU A 139 -10.66 3.80 -9.57
N LYS A 140 -9.70 2.97 -9.16
CA LYS A 140 -8.81 3.27 -8.02
C LYS A 140 -7.76 4.32 -8.39
N ASN A 141 -7.49 5.24 -7.45
CA ASN A 141 -6.42 6.24 -7.54
C ASN A 141 -6.44 7.04 -8.85
N GLU A 142 -7.65 7.37 -9.36
CA GLU A 142 -7.82 8.00 -10.66
C GLU A 142 -7.45 9.48 -10.65
N ILE A 143 -7.76 10.16 -9.55
CA ILE A 143 -7.51 11.59 -9.40
C ILE A 143 -6.54 11.82 -8.24
N GLY A 144 -5.44 12.51 -8.51
CA GLY A 144 -4.43 12.76 -7.48
C GLY A 144 -3.34 13.73 -7.93
N VAL A 145 -2.40 13.95 -7.03
CA VAL A 145 -1.21 14.77 -7.28
C VAL A 145 0.03 14.10 -6.70
N PHE A 146 1.19 14.48 -7.21
CA PHE A 146 2.46 14.17 -6.58
C PHE A 146 2.82 15.31 -5.62
N ASN A 147 2.66 15.09 -4.33
CA ASN A 147 3.05 16.03 -3.28
C ASN A 147 3.54 15.28 -2.03
N ASN A 148 4.75 15.61 -1.59
CA ASN A 148 5.35 14.95 -0.42
C ASN A 148 4.79 15.53 0.89
N ALA A 149 4.53 14.66 1.87
CA ALA A 149 4.38 15.09 3.26
C ALA A 149 5.68 15.77 3.73
N SER A 150 5.57 16.79 4.58
CA SER A 150 6.72 17.43 5.23
C SER A 150 7.54 16.41 6.02
N SER A 151 6.85 15.47 6.68
CA SER A 151 7.45 14.32 7.35
C SER A 151 6.53 13.11 7.30
N VAL A 152 7.11 11.92 7.27
CA VAL A 152 6.43 10.64 7.52
C VAL A 152 7.03 10.05 8.78
N ILE A 153 6.21 9.81 9.81
CA ILE A 153 6.66 9.25 11.09
C ILE A 153 6.21 7.80 11.15
N LEU A 154 7.15 6.88 11.07
CA LEU A 154 6.94 5.44 11.15
C LEU A 154 7.13 5.00 12.60
N ASP A 155 6.08 4.46 13.22
CA ASP A 155 6.14 3.92 14.56
C ASP A 155 5.47 2.55 14.60
N THR A 156 6.26 1.52 14.89
CA THR A 156 5.78 0.12 14.86
C THR A 156 4.77 -0.20 15.97
N THR A 157 4.60 0.66 16.97
CA THR A 157 3.58 0.50 18.00
C THR A 157 2.17 0.39 17.42
N PHE A 158 1.89 1.09 16.31
CA PHE A 158 0.58 1.03 15.65
C PHE A 158 0.29 -0.35 15.04
N LEU A 159 1.31 -1.15 14.70
CA LEU A 159 1.11 -2.50 14.17
C LEU A 159 0.39 -3.43 15.16
N GLN A 160 0.44 -3.13 16.47
CA GLN A 160 -0.29 -3.87 17.50
C GLN A 160 -1.82 -3.74 17.37
N THR A 161 -2.29 -2.74 16.62
CA THR A 161 -3.72 -2.52 16.38
C THR A 161 -4.24 -3.24 15.14
N LEU A 162 -3.34 -3.81 14.31
CA LEU A 162 -3.71 -4.48 13.07
C LEU A 162 -4.27 -5.88 13.32
N ASP A 163 -5.20 -6.27 12.46
CA ASP A 163 -5.53 -7.68 12.26
C ASP A 163 -4.53 -8.36 11.33
N ARG A 164 -4.61 -9.70 11.27
CA ARG A 164 -3.72 -10.53 10.45
C ARG A 164 -3.79 -10.18 8.97
N GLU A 165 -4.98 -9.96 8.46
CA GLU A 165 -5.21 -9.67 7.04
C GLU A 165 -4.55 -8.36 6.62
N ASN A 166 -4.71 -7.30 7.41
CA ASN A 166 -4.07 -6.00 7.14
C ASN A 166 -2.56 -6.05 7.34
N PHE A 167 -2.05 -6.85 8.29
CA PHE A 167 -0.62 -7.09 8.43
C PHE A 167 -0.05 -7.76 7.17
N LEU A 168 -0.66 -8.87 6.74
CA LEU A 168 -0.27 -9.59 5.53
C LEU A 168 -0.35 -8.71 4.27
N SER A 169 -1.38 -7.86 4.19
CA SER A 169 -1.49 -6.91 3.07
C SER A 169 -0.26 -6.00 2.95
N GLY A 170 0.29 -5.53 4.06
CA GLY A 170 1.54 -4.75 4.06
C GLY A 170 2.78 -5.61 3.80
N PHE A 171 2.79 -6.84 4.32
CA PHE A 171 3.93 -7.75 4.15
C PHE A 171 4.13 -8.20 2.70
N ALA A 172 3.06 -8.28 1.90
CA ALA A 172 3.17 -8.54 0.46
C ALA A 172 4.00 -7.48 -0.27
N GLU A 173 3.88 -6.21 0.13
CA GLU A 173 4.69 -5.13 -0.42
C GLU A 173 6.15 -5.22 0.02
N MET A 174 6.41 -5.64 1.26
CA MET A 174 7.79 -5.94 1.71
C MET A 174 8.39 -7.09 0.90
N LEU A 175 7.63 -8.16 0.66
CA LEU A 175 8.08 -9.30 -0.17
C LEU A 175 8.40 -8.84 -1.60
N LYS A 176 7.58 -7.97 -2.19
CA LYS A 176 7.87 -7.33 -3.48
C LYS A 176 9.17 -6.53 -3.42
N HIS A 177 9.39 -5.74 -2.38
CA HIS A 177 10.63 -4.98 -2.22
C HIS A 177 11.85 -5.89 -2.08
N GLY A 178 11.75 -7.01 -1.36
CA GLY A 178 12.81 -8.01 -1.28
C GLY A 178 13.17 -8.60 -2.64
N LEU A 179 12.18 -8.97 -3.44
CA LEU A 179 12.37 -9.47 -4.82
C LEU A 179 13.05 -8.45 -5.74
N LEU A 180 12.74 -7.16 -5.55
CA LEU A 180 13.30 -6.06 -6.33
C LEU A 180 14.68 -5.60 -5.84
N SER A 181 15.03 -5.86 -4.58
CA SER A 181 16.26 -5.37 -3.94
C SER A 181 17.41 -6.37 -4.09
N ASP A 182 17.49 -7.35 -3.23
CA ASP A 182 18.57 -8.33 -3.21
C ASP A 182 18.19 -9.65 -2.51
N GLU A 183 19.03 -10.68 -2.71
CA GLU A 183 18.86 -12.02 -2.14
C GLU A 183 18.81 -12.03 -0.60
N LYS A 184 19.51 -11.11 0.07
CA LYS A 184 19.54 -11.06 1.52
C LYS A 184 18.18 -10.63 2.06
N MET A 185 17.68 -9.49 1.59
CA MET A 185 16.39 -8.96 2.01
C MET A 185 15.25 -9.93 1.70
N TRP A 186 15.23 -10.51 0.49
CA TRP A 186 14.23 -11.51 0.12
C TRP A 186 14.30 -12.75 1.04
N ALA A 187 15.51 -13.28 1.32
CA ALA A 187 15.68 -14.46 2.15
C ALA A 187 15.31 -14.21 3.63
N GLU A 188 15.51 -13.02 4.14
CA GLU A 188 15.06 -12.63 5.47
C GLU A 188 13.52 -12.61 5.55
N LEU A 189 12.86 -12.02 4.54
CA LEU A 189 11.40 -11.93 4.49
C LEU A 189 10.72 -13.30 4.38
N ILE A 190 11.20 -14.22 3.54
CA ILE A 190 10.57 -15.54 3.40
C ILE A 190 10.84 -16.48 4.59
N ARG A 191 11.77 -16.14 5.49
CA ARG A 191 12.05 -16.89 6.72
C ARG A 191 11.35 -16.32 7.94
N GLU A 192 10.71 -15.15 7.81
CA GLU A 192 10.04 -14.51 8.93
C GLU A 192 8.81 -15.33 9.36
N ASP A 193 8.67 -15.53 10.66
CA ASP A 193 7.51 -16.20 11.25
C ASP A 193 6.32 -15.23 11.32
N ILE A 194 5.56 -15.18 10.23
CA ILE A 194 4.41 -14.27 10.09
C ILE A 194 3.32 -14.58 11.11
N GLU A 195 3.12 -15.85 11.49
CA GLU A 195 2.07 -16.23 12.44
C GLU A 195 2.33 -15.58 13.80
N VAL A 196 3.58 -15.63 14.25
CA VAL A 196 4.01 -14.98 15.50
C VAL A 196 3.85 -13.46 15.41
N ARG A 197 4.08 -12.87 14.24
CA ARG A 197 4.01 -11.41 14.04
C ARG A 197 2.60 -10.87 13.93
N SER A 198 1.71 -11.64 13.34
CA SER A 198 0.33 -11.22 13.08
C SER A 198 -0.63 -11.47 14.25
N GLU A 199 -0.21 -12.17 15.32
CA GLU A 199 -1.00 -12.34 16.51
C GLU A 199 -1.12 -11.03 17.30
N LYS A 200 -2.36 -10.61 17.58
CA LYS A 200 -2.63 -9.40 18.39
C LYS A 200 -1.92 -9.48 19.75
N GLY A 201 -1.04 -8.53 20.01
CA GLY A 201 -0.28 -8.45 21.25
C GLY A 201 1.04 -9.21 21.28
N SER A 202 1.43 -9.89 20.19
CA SER A 202 2.71 -10.62 20.08
C SER A 202 3.92 -9.68 19.93
N ALA A 203 3.71 -8.40 19.68
CA ALA A 203 4.74 -7.36 19.61
C ALA A 203 5.58 -7.18 20.90
N ARG A 204 5.37 -8.02 21.92
CA ARG A 204 6.08 -7.96 23.21
C ARG A 204 7.29 -8.89 23.33
N ARG A 205 7.88 -9.36 22.23
CA ARG A 205 9.20 -10.01 22.32
C ARG A 205 10.28 -9.00 21.95
N PRO A 206 11.01 -8.42 22.92
CA PRO A 206 11.98 -7.33 22.68
C PRO A 206 13.05 -7.64 21.64
N GLU A 207 13.46 -8.92 21.56
CA GLU A 207 14.51 -9.37 20.62
C GLU A 207 14.02 -9.44 19.17
N GLY A 208 12.73 -9.73 18.93
CA GLY A 208 12.18 -9.81 17.59
C GLY A 208 11.62 -8.48 17.06
N GLU A 209 11.24 -7.52 17.91
CA GLU A 209 10.76 -6.19 17.51
C GLU A 209 11.85 -5.40 16.80
N SER A 210 13.08 -5.45 17.31
CA SER A 210 14.23 -4.78 16.71
C SER A 210 14.52 -5.28 15.29
N GLN A 211 14.42 -6.60 15.06
CA GLN A 211 14.67 -7.19 13.75
C GLN A 211 13.57 -6.80 12.74
N PHE A 212 12.31 -6.92 13.11
CA PHE A 212 11.21 -6.56 12.20
C PHE A 212 11.17 -5.05 11.88
N ALA A 213 11.47 -4.19 12.86
CA ALA A 213 11.64 -2.76 12.63
C ALA A 213 12.76 -2.48 11.62
N SER A 214 13.88 -3.22 11.68
CA SER A 214 14.95 -3.11 10.68
C SER A 214 14.49 -3.55 9.29
N MET A 215 13.67 -4.62 9.17
CA MET A 215 13.12 -5.05 7.87
C MET A 215 12.17 -4.00 7.27
N ILE A 216 11.39 -3.31 8.11
CA ILE A 216 10.57 -2.16 7.68
C ILE A 216 11.48 -1.03 7.20
N GLU A 217 12.54 -0.71 7.95
CA GLU A 217 13.51 0.34 7.59
C GLU A 217 14.17 0.06 6.24
N ASP A 218 14.63 -1.18 6.01
CA ASP A 218 15.24 -1.61 4.75
C ASP A 218 14.24 -1.51 3.58
N SER A 219 13.00 -1.93 3.80
CA SER A 219 11.91 -1.83 2.81
C SER A 219 11.61 -0.38 2.43
N VAL A 220 11.53 0.49 3.43
CA VAL A 220 11.30 1.94 3.23
C VAL A 220 12.49 2.60 2.55
N ALA A 221 13.72 2.27 2.96
CA ALA A 221 14.94 2.80 2.34
C ALA A 221 15.04 2.42 0.86
N PHE A 222 14.72 1.16 0.53
CA PHE A 222 14.64 0.70 -0.85
C PHE A 222 13.62 1.53 -1.66
N LYS A 223 12.39 1.67 -1.16
CA LYS A 223 11.38 2.47 -1.85
C LYS A 223 11.80 3.94 -2.00
N GLN A 224 12.34 4.55 -0.93
CA GLN A 224 12.84 5.93 -0.99
C GLN A 224 13.92 6.13 -2.06
N HIS A 225 14.84 5.16 -2.20
CA HIS A 225 15.84 5.19 -3.25
C HIS A 225 15.18 5.24 -4.63
N ILE A 226 14.29 4.30 -4.93
CA ILE A 226 13.56 4.24 -6.22
C ILE A 226 12.78 5.54 -6.52
N VAL A 227 12.07 6.06 -5.51
CA VAL A 227 11.26 7.29 -5.67
C VAL A 227 12.14 8.53 -5.85
N THR A 228 13.32 8.57 -5.20
CA THR A 228 14.25 9.69 -5.34
C THR A 228 14.83 9.74 -6.75
N GLU A 229 15.17 8.59 -7.33
CA GLU A 229 15.69 8.47 -8.69
C GLU A 229 14.62 8.80 -9.76
N ASP A 230 13.36 8.42 -9.51
CA ASP A 230 12.26 8.65 -10.45
C ASP A 230 10.97 9.12 -9.74
N PRO A 231 10.87 10.40 -9.37
CA PRO A 231 9.73 10.92 -8.62
C PRO A 231 8.37 10.81 -9.35
N THR A 232 8.38 10.77 -10.69
CA THR A 232 7.16 10.84 -11.53
C THR A 232 6.84 9.57 -12.29
N GLU A 233 7.53 8.45 -11.97
CA GLU A 233 7.27 7.11 -12.54
C GLU A 233 7.40 7.02 -14.07
N LYS A 234 8.41 7.66 -14.61
CA LYS A 234 8.72 7.59 -16.05
C LYS A 234 9.71 6.49 -16.42
N GLY A 235 10.48 5.99 -15.47
CA GLY A 235 11.54 5.01 -15.63
C GLY A 235 11.60 4.00 -14.50
N LEU A 236 12.64 4.07 -13.65
CA LEU A 236 12.94 3.07 -12.61
C LEU A 236 11.79 2.82 -11.63
N ARG A 237 10.99 3.83 -11.28
CA ARG A 237 9.87 3.66 -10.35
C ARG A 237 8.80 2.69 -10.86
N LYS A 238 8.74 2.42 -12.17
CA LYS A 238 7.90 1.35 -12.73
C LYS A 238 8.26 -0.03 -12.17
N ALA A 239 9.46 -0.22 -11.65
CA ALA A 239 9.87 -1.44 -10.95
C ALA A 239 8.90 -1.81 -9.81
N LEU A 240 8.40 -0.81 -9.07
CA LEU A 240 7.44 -1.02 -7.99
C LEU A 240 6.10 -1.61 -8.43
N ASN A 241 5.89 -1.74 -9.75
CA ASN A 241 4.71 -2.39 -10.33
C ASN A 241 4.85 -3.92 -10.51
N LEU A 242 5.94 -4.54 -10.05
CA LEU A 242 6.03 -6.00 -9.99
C LEU A 242 4.85 -6.57 -9.20
N GLY A 243 4.16 -7.56 -9.77
CA GLY A 243 2.97 -8.16 -9.17
C GLY A 243 1.68 -7.32 -9.31
N HIS A 244 1.76 -6.10 -9.84
CA HIS A 244 0.60 -5.19 -9.87
C HIS A 244 -0.25 -5.32 -11.12
N THR A 245 0.30 -5.70 -12.27
CA THR A 245 -0.49 -5.80 -13.50
C THR A 245 -1.52 -6.93 -13.37
N ALA A 246 -1.09 -8.12 -12.96
CA ALA A 246 -2.00 -9.22 -12.65
C ALA A 246 -2.75 -8.98 -11.32
N GLY A 247 -2.09 -8.40 -10.31
CA GLY A 247 -2.69 -8.10 -9.01
C GLY A 247 -3.91 -7.19 -9.11
N HIS A 248 -3.83 -6.07 -9.81
CA HIS A 248 -4.97 -5.16 -10.00
C HIS A 248 -6.14 -5.84 -10.74
N ALA A 249 -5.84 -6.76 -11.67
CA ALA A 249 -6.89 -7.54 -12.32
C ALA A 249 -7.60 -8.49 -11.34
N PHE A 250 -6.85 -9.18 -10.46
CA PHE A 250 -7.45 -9.99 -9.39
C PHE A 250 -8.27 -9.15 -8.41
N GLU A 251 -7.74 -8.00 -8.00
CA GLU A 251 -8.42 -7.09 -7.10
C GLU A 251 -9.74 -6.60 -7.70
N SER A 252 -9.73 -6.15 -8.95
CA SER A 252 -10.92 -5.68 -9.68
C SER A 252 -11.94 -6.80 -9.86
N LEU A 253 -11.52 -8.00 -10.27
CA LEU A 253 -12.41 -9.15 -10.41
C LEU A 253 -13.07 -9.52 -9.06
N SER A 254 -12.34 -9.40 -7.94
CA SER A 254 -12.90 -9.66 -6.62
C SER A 254 -13.99 -8.65 -6.24
N PHE A 255 -13.81 -7.37 -6.56
CA PHE A 255 -14.83 -6.34 -6.36
C PHE A 255 -16.08 -6.61 -7.20
N GLU A 256 -15.92 -6.97 -8.47
CA GLU A 256 -17.04 -7.30 -9.37
C GLU A 256 -17.86 -8.48 -8.82
N ARG A 257 -17.19 -9.52 -8.32
CA ARG A 257 -17.85 -10.69 -7.74
C ARG A 257 -18.62 -10.35 -6.45
N CYS A 258 -18.11 -9.45 -5.62
CA CYS A 258 -18.78 -9.00 -4.42
C CYS A 258 -19.99 -8.08 -4.72
N ALA A 259 -19.95 -7.33 -5.82
CA ALA A 259 -21.02 -6.41 -6.21
C ALA A 259 -22.22 -7.12 -6.88
N GLN A 260 -22.05 -8.37 -7.36
CA GLN A 260 -23.15 -9.14 -7.97
C GLN A 260 -24.00 -9.80 -6.88
N PRO A 261 -25.32 -9.59 -6.85
CA PRO A 261 -26.20 -10.33 -5.96
C PRO A 261 -26.10 -11.83 -6.29
N SER A 262 -25.79 -12.65 -5.28
CA SER A 262 -25.64 -14.09 -5.43
C SER A 262 -26.91 -14.72 -6.02
N SER A 263 -26.87 -15.08 -7.29
CA SER A 263 -27.89 -15.92 -7.97
C SER A 263 -27.74 -17.41 -7.62
N LEU A 264 -26.81 -17.77 -6.76
CA LEU A 264 -26.54 -19.13 -6.30
C LEU A 264 -26.70 -19.17 -4.79
N GLY A 265 -27.67 -19.96 -4.37
CA GLY A 265 -28.20 -20.20 -3.03
C GLY A 265 -27.32 -19.91 -1.79
N GLU A 266 -28.00 -19.68 -0.69
CA GLU A 266 -27.67 -19.16 0.63
C GLU A 266 -26.41 -19.69 1.38
N ASN A 267 -25.43 -20.34 0.74
CA ASN A 267 -24.30 -20.99 1.42
C ASN A 267 -22.88 -20.59 0.97
N GLN A 268 -22.72 -19.56 0.11
CA GLN A 268 -21.42 -18.93 -0.06
C GLN A 268 -21.55 -17.49 0.43
N GLY A 269 -20.95 -17.23 1.60
CA GLY A 269 -20.99 -15.93 2.25
C GLY A 269 -20.63 -14.80 1.28
N VAL A 270 -21.30 -13.65 1.42
CA VAL A 270 -20.93 -12.41 0.70
C VAL A 270 -19.50 -12.13 1.08
N GLY A 271 -18.56 -12.56 0.24
CA GLY A 271 -17.13 -12.37 0.48
C GLY A 271 -16.80 -10.88 0.39
N PHE A 272 -15.97 -10.40 1.30
CA PHE A 272 -15.37 -9.08 1.14
C PHE A 272 -14.37 -9.11 -0.02
N PRO A 273 -14.21 -8.00 -0.76
CA PRO A 273 -13.16 -7.90 -1.76
C PRO A 273 -11.78 -8.20 -1.14
N ILE A 274 -10.91 -8.83 -1.91
CA ILE A 274 -9.54 -9.10 -1.43
C ILE A 274 -8.81 -7.80 -1.15
N LEU A 275 -7.98 -7.79 -0.10
CA LEU A 275 -7.14 -6.65 0.21
C LEU A 275 -6.02 -6.48 -0.85
N HIS A 276 -5.59 -5.26 -1.07
CA HIS A 276 -4.58 -4.91 -2.07
C HIS A 276 -3.33 -5.80 -2.02
N GLY A 277 -2.73 -6.01 -0.85
CA GLY A 277 -1.54 -6.85 -0.72
C GLY A 277 -1.77 -8.33 -1.05
N TYR A 278 -2.97 -8.85 -0.82
CA TYR A 278 -3.34 -10.21 -1.28
C TYR A 278 -3.36 -10.27 -2.81
N ALA A 279 -3.95 -9.24 -3.43
CA ALA A 279 -3.94 -9.13 -4.89
C ALA A 279 -2.52 -9.05 -5.45
N VAL A 280 -1.65 -8.25 -4.82
CA VAL A 280 -0.22 -8.15 -5.19
C VAL A 280 0.48 -9.50 -5.00
N ALA A 281 0.26 -10.20 -3.90
CA ALA A 281 0.83 -11.53 -3.66
C ALA A 281 0.43 -12.54 -4.76
N TYR A 282 -0.85 -12.55 -5.15
CA TYR A 282 -1.32 -13.40 -6.26
C TYR A 282 -0.73 -12.96 -7.61
N GLY A 283 -0.64 -11.66 -7.84
CA GLY A 283 0.02 -11.11 -9.02
C GLY A 283 1.50 -11.46 -9.10
N LEU A 284 2.21 -11.51 -7.97
CA LEU A 284 3.60 -11.97 -7.92
C LEU A 284 3.75 -13.41 -8.42
N ILE A 285 2.81 -14.32 -8.12
CA ILE A 285 2.86 -15.70 -8.66
C ILE A 285 2.84 -15.68 -10.19
N VAL A 286 1.90 -14.92 -10.77
CA VAL A 286 1.73 -14.81 -12.24
C VAL A 286 2.97 -14.17 -12.89
N GLU A 287 3.41 -13.03 -12.33
CA GLU A 287 4.51 -12.25 -12.94
C GLU A 287 5.88 -12.89 -12.72
N LEU A 288 6.10 -13.67 -11.63
CA LEU A 288 7.30 -14.48 -11.45
C LEU A 288 7.34 -15.70 -12.39
N TYR A 289 6.19 -16.30 -12.70
CA TYR A 289 6.12 -17.33 -13.74
C TYR A 289 6.53 -16.74 -15.10
N LEU A 290 5.94 -15.61 -15.49
CA LEU A 290 6.35 -14.88 -16.71
C LEU A 290 7.85 -14.52 -16.67
N SER A 291 8.37 -14.12 -15.52
CA SER A 291 9.80 -13.85 -15.32
C SER A 291 10.67 -15.06 -15.59
N ALA A 292 10.25 -16.26 -15.14
CA ALA A 292 10.97 -17.50 -15.37
C ALA A 292 10.96 -17.87 -16.87
N VAL A 293 9.82 -17.78 -17.53
CA VAL A 293 9.68 -18.14 -18.96
C VAL A 293 10.40 -17.15 -19.87
N LYS A 294 10.28 -15.85 -19.60
CA LYS A 294 10.76 -14.79 -20.52
C LYS A 294 12.14 -14.24 -20.18
N CYS A 295 12.49 -14.19 -18.91
CA CYS A 295 13.69 -13.52 -18.43
C CYS A 295 14.69 -14.44 -17.75
N GLY A 296 14.33 -15.73 -17.56
CA GLY A 296 15.21 -16.72 -16.96
C GLY A 296 15.28 -16.65 -15.43
N PHE A 297 14.26 -16.11 -14.77
CA PHE A 297 14.18 -16.06 -13.31
C PHE A 297 14.32 -17.49 -12.72
N PRO A 298 15.14 -17.71 -11.68
CA PRO A 298 15.45 -19.04 -11.18
C PRO A 298 14.21 -19.78 -10.66
N SER A 299 13.96 -20.99 -11.18
CA SER A 299 12.80 -21.81 -10.80
C SER A 299 12.75 -22.13 -9.30
N GLU A 300 13.92 -22.28 -8.65
CA GLU A 300 14.00 -22.50 -7.21
C GLU A 300 13.45 -21.29 -6.43
N ARG A 301 13.80 -20.06 -6.82
CA ARG A 301 13.30 -18.83 -6.19
C ARG A 301 11.82 -18.62 -6.46
N LEU A 302 11.35 -18.94 -7.68
CA LEU A 302 9.94 -18.97 -8.01
C LEU A 302 9.18 -19.89 -7.05
N GLN A 303 9.61 -21.16 -6.91
CA GLN A 303 8.94 -22.13 -6.06
C GLN A 303 8.93 -21.73 -4.58
N GLN A 304 10.05 -21.22 -4.06
CA GLN A 304 10.14 -20.75 -2.68
C GLN A 304 9.17 -19.61 -2.41
N THR A 305 9.11 -18.62 -3.32
CA THR A 305 8.20 -17.47 -3.18
C THR A 305 6.74 -17.91 -3.32
N VAL A 306 6.42 -18.79 -4.28
CA VAL A 306 5.06 -19.31 -4.46
C VAL A 306 4.61 -20.12 -3.25
N SER A 307 5.47 -20.97 -2.70
CA SER A 307 5.15 -21.77 -1.50
C SER A 307 4.84 -20.86 -0.31
N PHE A 308 5.65 -19.82 -0.09
CA PHE A 308 5.43 -18.84 0.95
C PHE A 308 4.08 -18.10 0.75
N ILE A 309 3.78 -17.65 -0.47
CA ILE A 309 2.53 -16.97 -0.76
C ILE A 309 1.33 -17.88 -0.50
N LYS A 310 1.38 -19.13 -0.94
CA LYS A 310 0.29 -20.10 -0.73
C LYS A 310 0.04 -20.40 0.75
N GLU A 311 1.10 -20.54 1.52
CA GLU A 311 1.03 -20.84 2.95
C GLU A 311 0.33 -19.73 3.72
N HIS A 312 0.68 -18.47 3.45
CA HIS A 312 0.23 -17.33 4.26
C HIS A 312 -0.99 -16.58 3.69
N TYR A 313 -1.13 -16.52 2.37
CA TYR A 313 -2.20 -15.77 1.69
C TYR A 313 -3.32 -16.66 1.13
N GLY A 314 -3.09 -17.97 1.06
CA GLY A 314 -4.01 -18.85 0.35
C GLY A 314 -4.06 -18.53 -1.15
N ARG A 315 -5.25 -18.60 -1.74
CA ARG A 315 -5.47 -18.24 -3.14
C ARG A 315 -6.89 -17.75 -3.40
N MET A 316 -7.04 -16.86 -4.36
CA MET A 316 -8.34 -16.56 -4.97
C MET A 316 -8.67 -17.63 -6.02
N THR A 317 -9.83 -18.26 -5.90
CA THR A 317 -10.27 -19.26 -6.88
C THR A 317 -10.64 -18.57 -8.19
N ILE A 318 -9.98 -18.99 -9.28
CA ILE A 318 -10.29 -18.60 -10.65
C ILE A 318 -10.50 -19.84 -11.52
N THR A 319 -11.24 -19.69 -12.60
CA THR A 319 -11.47 -20.72 -13.63
C THR A 319 -11.05 -20.21 -15.00
N CYS A 320 -11.01 -21.07 -16.01
CA CYS A 320 -10.74 -20.62 -17.38
C CYS A 320 -11.77 -19.60 -17.89
N ASP A 321 -12.99 -19.61 -17.35
CA ASP A 321 -14.04 -18.66 -17.73
C ASP A 321 -13.74 -17.23 -17.27
N ASP A 322 -12.86 -17.06 -16.28
CA ASP A 322 -12.41 -15.76 -15.78
C ASP A 322 -11.30 -15.13 -16.64
N TYR A 323 -10.60 -15.93 -17.44
CA TYR A 323 -9.41 -15.46 -18.19
C TYR A 323 -9.73 -14.30 -19.14
N PRO A 324 -10.83 -14.31 -19.93
CA PRO A 324 -11.14 -13.17 -20.79
C PRO A 324 -11.31 -11.87 -19.98
N ARG A 325 -11.96 -11.95 -18.81
CA ARG A 325 -12.17 -10.78 -17.98
C ARG A 325 -10.88 -10.30 -17.32
N LEU A 326 -10.02 -11.22 -16.84
CA LEU A 326 -8.72 -10.87 -16.29
C LEU A 326 -7.81 -10.19 -17.32
N LEU A 327 -7.78 -10.70 -18.56
CA LEU A 327 -7.04 -10.08 -19.67
C LEU A 327 -7.56 -8.68 -19.98
N GLU A 328 -8.89 -8.50 -20.06
CA GLU A 328 -9.50 -7.18 -20.25
C GLU A 328 -9.10 -6.20 -19.14
N LEU A 329 -9.17 -6.63 -17.87
CA LEU A 329 -8.76 -5.81 -16.73
C LEU A 329 -7.27 -5.46 -16.77
N MET A 330 -6.40 -6.40 -17.17
CA MET A 330 -4.98 -6.13 -17.38
C MET A 330 -4.74 -5.11 -18.51
N HIS A 331 -5.51 -5.17 -19.62
CA HIS A 331 -5.41 -4.19 -20.69
C HIS A 331 -5.80 -2.77 -20.25
N HIS A 332 -6.76 -2.64 -19.35
CA HIS A 332 -7.19 -1.34 -18.81
C HIS A 332 -6.24 -0.74 -17.77
N ASP A 333 -5.19 -1.45 -17.36
CA ASP A 333 -4.19 -0.85 -16.44
C ASP A 333 -3.54 0.38 -17.10
N LYS A 334 -3.50 1.50 -16.38
CA LYS A 334 -2.96 2.81 -16.81
C LYS A 334 -1.53 2.77 -17.37
N LYS A 335 -0.82 1.67 -17.13
CA LYS A 335 0.58 1.47 -17.56
C LYS A 335 0.71 1.05 -19.01
N ASN A 336 -0.38 0.64 -19.66
CA ASN A 336 -0.36 0.14 -21.02
C ASN A 336 -0.35 1.27 -22.04
N GLN A 337 0.51 1.14 -23.03
CA GLN A 337 0.58 2.02 -24.21
C GLN A 337 0.24 1.17 -25.44
N GLY A 338 -0.99 1.29 -25.97
CA GLY A 338 -1.48 0.50 -27.10
C GLY A 338 -2.08 -0.85 -26.70
N GLU A 339 -1.97 -1.85 -27.58
CA GLU A 339 -2.59 -3.18 -27.41
C GLU A 339 -1.78 -4.14 -26.52
N ALA A 340 -0.52 -3.83 -26.21
CA ALA A 340 0.36 -4.71 -25.43
C ALA A 340 0.23 -4.46 -23.92
N ILE A 341 0.03 -5.55 -23.15
CA ILE A 341 0.04 -5.50 -21.69
C ILE A 341 1.49 -5.39 -21.22
N ASN A 342 1.77 -4.39 -20.38
CA ASN A 342 3.10 -4.07 -19.89
C ASN A 342 3.31 -4.63 -18.48
N PHE A 343 4.42 -5.31 -18.29
CA PHE A 343 4.84 -5.93 -17.04
C PHE A 343 6.19 -5.41 -16.55
N THR A 344 6.40 -5.47 -15.26
CA THR A 344 7.72 -5.53 -14.64
C THR A 344 8.05 -6.98 -14.36
N LEU A 345 9.13 -7.48 -14.93
CA LEU A 345 9.61 -8.86 -14.75
C LEU A 345 11.02 -8.87 -14.14
N LEU A 346 11.50 -10.03 -13.74
CA LEU A 346 12.81 -10.22 -13.13
C LEU A 346 13.64 -11.24 -13.91
N GLY A 347 14.94 -10.97 -14.12
CA GLY A 347 15.90 -11.98 -14.58
C GLY A 347 16.50 -12.77 -13.41
N ASN A 348 16.61 -12.15 -12.25
CA ASN A 348 16.96 -12.72 -10.96
C ASN A 348 16.42 -11.78 -9.86
N ILE A 349 16.52 -12.15 -8.57
CA ILE A 349 16.28 -11.22 -7.47
C ILE A 349 17.20 -10.01 -7.66
N GLY A 350 16.62 -8.79 -7.67
CA GLY A 350 17.33 -7.54 -7.94
C GLY A 350 17.64 -7.24 -9.42
N ASP A 351 17.49 -8.20 -10.35
CA ASP A 351 17.64 -7.95 -11.80
C ASP A 351 16.30 -7.54 -12.41
N ILE A 352 16.01 -6.25 -12.35
CA ILE A 352 14.72 -5.66 -12.72
C ILE A 352 14.63 -5.42 -14.22
N ARG A 353 13.58 -5.90 -14.85
CA ARG A 353 13.25 -5.74 -16.27
C ARG A 353 11.91 -5.01 -16.42
N ILE A 354 11.94 -3.68 -16.51
CA ILE A 354 10.74 -2.86 -16.76
C ILE A 354 10.32 -2.92 -18.24
N ASN A 355 9.04 -2.58 -18.50
CA ASN A 355 8.46 -2.52 -19.84
C ASN A 355 8.60 -3.83 -20.64
N GLN A 356 8.41 -4.96 -19.96
CA GLN A 356 8.32 -6.26 -20.62
C GLN A 356 6.88 -6.51 -21.06
N THR A 357 6.68 -7.20 -22.18
CA THR A 357 5.36 -7.53 -22.69
C THR A 357 5.16 -9.03 -22.71
N ALA A 358 3.92 -9.48 -22.60
CA ALA A 358 3.54 -10.88 -22.77
C ALA A 358 2.36 -10.99 -23.73
N THR A 359 2.28 -12.09 -24.49
CA THR A 359 1.12 -12.42 -25.31
C THR A 359 -0.02 -12.92 -24.43
N GLU A 360 -1.24 -12.90 -24.95
CA GLU A 360 -2.38 -13.47 -24.20
C GLU A 360 -2.18 -14.94 -23.86
N GLU A 361 -1.53 -15.72 -24.76
CA GLU A 361 -1.22 -17.14 -24.54
C GLU A 361 -0.25 -17.30 -23.37
N GLU A 362 0.84 -16.52 -23.32
CA GLU A 362 1.80 -16.54 -22.21
C GLU A 362 1.13 -16.15 -20.87
N ILE A 363 0.20 -15.20 -20.91
CA ILE A 363 -0.55 -14.80 -19.71
C ILE A 363 -1.50 -15.91 -19.26
N LYS A 364 -2.21 -16.58 -20.20
CA LYS A 364 -3.08 -17.72 -19.88
C LYS A 364 -2.29 -18.88 -19.27
N GLU A 365 -1.09 -19.20 -19.79
CA GLU A 365 -0.19 -20.18 -19.18
C GLU A 365 0.22 -19.78 -17.74
N ALA A 366 0.50 -18.51 -17.51
CA ALA A 366 0.81 -18.01 -16.17
C ALA A 366 -0.40 -18.07 -15.22
N LEU A 367 -1.62 -17.85 -15.72
CA LEU A 367 -2.85 -18.02 -14.94
C LEU A 367 -3.15 -19.50 -14.67
N ASP A 368 -2.85 -20.42 -15.63
CA ASP A 368 -2.92 -21.86 -15.39
C ASP A 368 -1.94 -22.30 -14.30
N PHE A 369 -0.68 -21.81 -14.35
CA PHE A 369 0.28 -22.04 -13.28
C PHE A 369 -0.24 -21.55 -11.92
N TYR A 370 -0.78 -20.33 -11.83
CA TYR A 370 -1.37 -19.81 -10.60
C TYR A 370 -2.50 -20.69 -10.08
N ARG A 371 -3.34 -21.22 -10.95
CA ARG A 371 -4.48 -22.06 -10.59
C ARG A 371 -4.06 -23.45 -10.10
N GLU A 372 -2.99 -24.01 -10.65
CA GLU A 372 -2.52 -25.37 -10.39
C GLU A 372 -1.49 -25.45 -9.26
N CYS A 373 -0.78 -24.36 -8.99
CA CYS A 373 0.25 -24.33 -7.94
C CYS A 373 -0.31 -24.47 -6.53
#